data_6e46715c3bcdb3d54057dfac4dc1a92f
#
_entry.id   6e46715c3bcdb3d54057dfac4dc1a92f
#
_cell.length_a   1.000
_cell.length_b   1.000
_cell.length_c   1.000
_cell.angle_alpha   90.00
_cell.angle_beta   90.00
_cell.angle_gamma   90.00
#
_symmetry.space_group_name_H-M   'P 1'
#
loop_
_entity.id
_entity.type
_entity.pdbx_description
1 polymer ?
#
loop_
_entity_poly.entity_id
_entity_poly.type
_entity_poly.pdbx_seq_one_letter_code
_entity_poly.pdbx_strand_id
1 'polypeptide(L)'
;MNVMALVVTTGVFVGLSVWFLIAERYLANYGKCTIKLNEGDKLFELNGGGTLLSALYENKIFIPSAFGGKGSCRYCKVTVVEGGGPLLPTETPYLTRAERMSGVRLACQVKVKQDMEIKIPEELLYVQEFQARVSGVKELTRDIKEVTFELIEPNEISHRPGQYVQVRAPGPDGIVTRAYSISSPVYEKNIVQLVVRLVPGGIGSTYIHNLKEGDPVSFTGPYGEFRLNEDPEVENVCVGGGAGMAPIRCIIYSIFHRWLERSCWLFFGCRTTKDIFYMENYEELSKKHTNFK
;
A
#
# COMPACT_ATOMS: atom_id res chain seq x y z
N MET A 1 -50.33 16.58 -17.41
CA MET A 1 -49.12 17.17 -16.78
C MET A 1 -48.89 18.51 -17.46
N ASN A 2 -48.87 19.61 -16.72
CA ASN A 2 -48.91 20.95 -17.29
C ASN A 2 -47.49 21.29 -17.84
N VAL A 3 -47.36 21.43 -19.17
CA VAL A 3 -46.09 21.68 -19.88
C VAL A 3 -45.35 22.88 -19.27
N MET A 4 -46.10 23.91 -18.87
CA MET A 4 -45.57 25.11 -18.22
C MET A 4 -44.92 24.81 -16.88
N ALA A 5 -45.50 23.92 -16.07
CA ALA A 5 -44.92 23.48 -14.81
C ALA A 5 -43.63 22.69 -15.03
N LEU A 6 -43.57 21.85 -16.05
CA LEU A 6 -42.36 21.09 -16.42
C LEU A 6 -41.19 22.04 -16.82
N VAL A 7 -41.49 23.04 -17.66
CA VAL A 7 -40.51 24.03 -18.12
C VAL A 7 -39.97 24.85 -16.97
N VAL A 8 -40.86 25.32 -16.06
CA VAL A 8 -40.44 26.11 -14.91
C VAL A 8 -39.58 25.29 -13.93
N THR A 9 -39.99 24.05 -13.61
CA THR A 9 -39.21 23.17 -12.72
C THR A 9 -37.86 22.84 -13.32
N THR A 10 -37.76 22.51 -14.59
CA THR A 10 -36.49 22.25 -15.28
C THR A 10 -35.59 23.48 -15.28
N GLY A 11 -36.15 24.66 -15.55
CA GLY A 11 -35.42 25.92 -15.53
C GLY A 11 -34.82 26.25 -14.14
N VAL A 12 -35.59 26.00 -13.08
CA VAL A 12 -35.12 26.16 -11.69
C VAL A 12 -33.97 25.18 -11.38
N PHE A 13 -34.10 23.92 -11.74
CA PHE A 13 -33.03 22.93 -11.50
C PHE A 13 -31.77 23.24 -12.28
N VAL A 14 -31.87 23.64 -13.54
CA VAL A 14 -30.72 24.07 -14.34
C VAL A 14 -30.06 25.31 -13.73
N GLY A 15 -30.86 26.31 -13.35
CA GLY A 15 -30.37 27.53 -12.71
C GLY A 15 -29.63 27.24 -11.39
N LEU A 16 -30.19 26.38 -10.54
CA LEU A 16 -29.55 25.94 -9.29
C LEU A 16 -28.25 25.14 -9.56
N SER A 17 -28.24 24.28 -10.55
CA SER A 17 -27.05 23.51 -10.92
C SER A 17 -25.92 24.41 -11.43
N VAL A 18 -26.23 25.36 -12.28
CA VAL A 18 -25.26 26.37 -12.78
C VAL A 18 -24.74 27.24 -11.64
N TRP A 19 -25.65 27.71 -10.78
CA TRP A 19 -25.26 28.50 -9.60
C TRP A 19 -24.37 27.70 -8.66
N PHE A 20 -24.66 26.41 -8.42
CA PHE A 20 -23.86 25.52 -7.59
C PHE A 20 -22.45 25.32 -8.18
N LEU A 21 -22.33 25.09 -9.49
CA LEU A 21 -21.05 24.95 -10.18
C LEU A 21 -20.21 26.24 -10.08
N ILE A 22 -20.87 27.41 -10.22
CA ILE A 22 -20.20 28.71 -10.07
C ILE A 22 -19.76 28.90 -8.62
N ALA A 23 -20.66 28.64 -7.66
CA ALA A 23 -20.36 28.75 -6.24
C ALA A 23 -19.21 27.82 -5.83
N GLU A 24 -19.20 26.58 -6.30
CA GLU A 24 -18.12 25.62 -6.06
C GLU A 24 -16.79 26.15 -6.58
N ARG A 25 -16.76 26.72 -7.79
CA ARG A 25 -15.53 27.28 -8.37
C ARG A 25 -14.95 28.44 -7.56
N TYR A 26 -15.81 29.26 -6.94
CA TYR A 26 -15.35 30.41 -6.13
C TYR A 26 -15.11 30.05 -4.66
N LEU A 27 -15.93 29.20 -4.08
CA LEU A 27 -15.86 28.84 -2.65
C LEU A 27 -14.88 27.71 -2.36
N ALA A 28 -14.63 26.82 -3.34
CA ALA A 28 -13.69 25.70 -3.19
C ALA A 28 -12.29 25.99 -3.79
N ASN A 29 -12.04 27.22 -4.22
CA ASN A 29 -10.70 27.64 -4.66
C ASN A 29 -9.87 28.10 -3.47
N TYR A 30 -9.06 27.19 -2.94
CA TYR A 30 -8.19 27.44 -1.78
C TYR A 30 -6.85 28.08 -2.17
N GLY A 31 -6.64 28.37 -3.47
CA GLY A 31 -5.40 28.96 -3.96
C GLY A 31 -4.18 28.04 -3.81
N LYS A 32 -3.01 28.67 -3.83
CA LYS A 32 -1.75 27.97 -3.56
C LYS A 32 -1.60 27.76 -2.06
N CYS A 33 -1.24 26.54 -1.69
CA CYS A 33 -0.93 26.13 -0.32
C CYS A 33 0.49 25.57 -0.27
N THR A 34 1.20 25.85 0.81
CA THR A 34 2.54 25.32 1.07
C THR A 34 2.45 24.19 2.09
N ILE A 35 3.06 23.06 1.82
CA ILE A 35 3.22 22.00 2.81
C ILE A 35 4.68 21.94 3.24
N LYS A 36 4.89 22.08 4.55
CA LYS A 36 6.18 21.93 5.23
C LYS A 36 6.24 20.57 5.88
N LEU A 37 7.24 19.78 5.50
CA LEU A 37 7.44 18.42 5.95
C LEU A 37 8.63 18.35 6.91
N ASN A 38 8.46 17.66 8.06
CA ASN A 38 9.50 17.37 9.04
C ASN A 38 10.36 18.61 9.38
N GLU A 39 9.70 19.67 9.88
CA GLU A 39 10.36 20.92 10.32
C GLU A 39 11.09 21.70 9.20
N GLY A 40 10.83 21.34 7.93
CA GLY A 40 11.37 22.05 6.77
C GLY A 40 12.36 21.28 5.91
N ASP A 41 12.54 19.98 6.15
CA ASP A 41 13.36 19.12 5.28
C ASP A 41 12.91 19.16 3.82
N LYS A 42 11.59 19.29 3.62
CA LYS A 42 10.99 19.48 2.30
C LYS A 42 9.87 20.51 2.37
N LEU A 43 9.87 21.40 1.38
CA LEU A 43 8.81 22.40 1.15
C LEU A 43 8.29 22.20 -0.27
N PHE A 44 6.98 22.15 -0.44
CA PHE A 44 6.38 22.10 -1.77
C PHE A 44 5.06 22.87 -1.81
N GLU A 45 4.82 23.51 -2.96
CA GLU A 45 3.61 24.27 -3.24
C GLU A 45 2.66 23.43 -4.10
N LEU A 46 1.38 23.53 -3.81
CA LEU A 46 0.32 22.86 -4.58
C LEU A 46 -0.94 23.72 -4.61
N ASN A 47 -1.85 23.42 -5.51
CA ASN A 47 -3.19 23.98 -5.48
C ASN A 47 -4.04 23.28 -4.43
N GLY A 48 -4.62 24.03 -3.51
CA GLY A 48 -5.49 23.51 -2.47
C GLY A 48 -6.74 22.83 -3.03
N GLY A 49 -7.44 22.05 -2.16
CA GLY A 49 -8.70 21.38 -2.47
C GLY A 49 -8.60 19.84 -2.54
N GLY A 50 -7.44 19.29 -2.87
CA GLY A 50 -7.15 17.86 -2.85
C GLY A 50 -6.97 17.30 -1.44
N THR A 51 -6.85 15.98 -1.32
CA THR A 51 -6.47 15.35 -0.06
C THR A 51 -4.98 15.49 0.20
N LEU A 52 -4.58 15.51 1.48
CA LEU A 52 -3.16 15.52 1.83
C LEU A 52 -2.42 14.29 1.25
N LEU A 53 -3.09 13.13 1.20
CA LEU A 53 -2.53 11.91 0.59
C LEU A 53 -2.22 12.10 -0.89
N SER A 54 -3.14 12.71 -1.68
CA SER A 54 -2.90 12.96 -3.10
C SER A 54 -1.78 14.00 -3.30
N ALA A 55 -1.78 15.06 -2.48
CA ALA A 55 -0.74 16.09 -2.53
C ALA A 55 0.67 15.53 -2.25
N LEU A 56 0.79 14.65 -1.26
CA LEU A 56 2.03 13.95 -0.95
C LEU A 56 2.47 13.05 -2.10
N TYR A 57 1.53 12.28 -2.65
CA TYR A 57 1.80 11.38 -3.77
C TYR A 57 2.30 12.12 -5.02
N GLU A 58 1.68 13.25 -5.40
CA GLU A 58 2.09 14.10 -6.52
C GLU A 58 3.52 14.65 -6.34
N ASN A 59 3.94 14.84 -5.08
CA ASN A 59 5.28 15.28 -4.72
C ASN A 59 6.25 14.11 -4.42
N LYS A 60 5.91 12.89 -4.86
CA LYS A 60 6.71 11.66 -4.70
C LYS A 60 7.02 11.32 -3.23
N ILE A 61 6.10 11.65 -2.33
CA ILE A 61 6.12 11.26 -0.93
C ILE A 61 5.03 10.20 -0.74
N PHE A 62 5.44 8.96 -0.63
CA PHE A 62 4.53 7.82 -0.67
C PHE A 62 4.15 7.36 0.72
N ILE A 63 2.92 7.68 1.12
CA ILE A 63 2.33 7.25 2.40
C ILE A 63 1.54 5.96 2.19
N PRO A 64 1.64 4.96 3.11
CA PRO A 64 0.89 3.73 2.99
C PRO A 64 -0.62 3.94 2.87
N SER A 65 -1.27 3.32 1.88
CA SER A 65 -2.72 3.38 1.69
C SER A 65 -3.24 2.10 1.03
N ALA A 66 -3.79 1.18 1.82
CA ALA A 66 -4.19 -0.14 1.30
C ALA A 66 -5.49 -0.11 0.48
N PHE A 67 -6.37 0.90 0.67
CA PHE A 67 -7.70 0.93 0.06
C PHE A 67 -7.97 2.18 -0.79
N GLY A 68 -6.90 2.77 -1.37
CA GLY A 68 -7.05 3.90 -2.30
C GLY A 68 -7.65 5.16 -1.68
N GLY A 69 -7.35 5.44 -0.42
CA GLY A 69 -7.75 6.71 0.22
C GLY A 69 -9.18 6.75 0.80
N LYS A 70 -9.86 5.62 0.92
CA LYS A 70 -11.25 5.57 1.44
C LYS A 70 -11.41 5.73 2.97
N GLY A 71 -10.33 5.97 3.70
CA GLY A 71 -10.35 6.24 5.14
C GLY A 71 -10.46 5.02 6.05
N SER A 72 -10.58 3.80 5.52
CA SER A 72 -10.88 2.59 6.30
C SER A 72 -9.67 1.70 6.65
N CYS A 73 -8.51 1.92 6.02
CA CYS A 73 -7.34 1.06 6.21
C CYS A 73 -6.41 1.47 7.37
N ARG A 74 -6.51 2.70 7.89
CA ARG A 74 -5.70 3.27 9.00
C ARG A 74 -4.19 3.45 8.71
N TYR A 75 -3.71 3.16 7.48
CA TYR A 75 -2.28 3.17 7.19
C TYR A 75 -1.72 4.56 6.86
N CYS A 76 -2.55 5.48 6.33
CA CYS A 76 -2.12 6.83 5.93
C CYS A 76 -2.03 7.83 7.10
N LYS A 77 -1.53 7.38 8.24
CA LYS A 77 -1.35 8.22 9.42
C LYS A 77 -0.16 9.16 9.24
N VAL A 78 -0.41 10.44 9.50
CA VAL A 78 0.60 11.51 9.53
C VAL A 78 0.32 12.38 10.74
N THR A 79 1.34 12.98 11.34
CA THR A 79 1.13 13.99 12.38
C THR A 79 0.99 15.34 11.71
N VAL A 80 -0.16 15.99 11.87
CA VAL A 80 -0.37 17.36 11.40
C VAL A 80 -0.11 18.31 12.55
N VAL A 81 0.94 19.11 12.40
CA VAL A 81 1.37 20.08 13.41
C VAL A 81 0.51 21.33 13.30
N GLU A 82 0.28 21.81 12.06
CA GLU A 82 -0.49 23.02 11.78
C GLU A 82 -1.28 22.87 10.46
N GLY A 83 -2.37 23.60 10.33
CA GLY A 83 -3.12 23.73 9.07
C GLY A 83 -4.13 22.62 8.77
N GLY A 84 -4.23 21.57 9.59
CA GLY A 84 -5.07 20.40 9.32
C GLY A 84 -6.57 20.56 9.58
N GLY A 85 -6.98 21.67 10.15
CA GLY A 85 -8.37 21.91 10.54
C GLY A 85 -8.86 20.95 11.64
N PRO A 86 -10.16 20.93 11.95
CA PRO A 86 -10.72 20.08 12.99
C PRO A 86 -10.65 18.59 12.62
N LEU A 87 -10.57 17.73 13.65
CA LEU A 87 -10.64 16.29 13.49
C LEU A 87 -12.00 15.89 12.91
N LEU A 88 -11.99 15.09 11.85
CA LEU A 88 -13.22 14.68 11.18
C LEU A 88 -13.86 13.47 11.87
N PRO A 89 -15.20 13.38 11.89
CA PRO A 89 -15.91 12.21 12.41
C PRO A 89 -15.50 10.90 11.71
N THR A 90 -15.10 10.97 10.44
CA THR A 90 -14.64 9.83 9.64
C THR A 90 -13.26 9.30 10.08
N GLU A 91 -12.44 10.10 10.76
CA GLU A 91 -11.13 9.71 11.28
C GLU A 91 -11.21 9.12 12.69
N THR A 92 -12.16 9.61 13.49
CA THR A 92 -12.28 9.30 14.92
C THR A 92 -12.28 7.79 15.25
N PRO A 93 -12.98 6.91 14.50
CA PRO A 93 -12.99 5.47 14.77
C PRO A 93 -11.65 4.77 14.54
N TYR A 94 -10.75 5.42 13.81
CA TYR A 94 -9.48 4.84 13.36
C TYR A 94 -8.26 5.38 14.09
N LEU A 95 -8.45 6.34 14.98
CA LEU A 95 -7.40 6.97 15.78
C LEU A 95 -7.63 6.72 17.27
N THR A 96 -6.60 6.28 17.95
CA THR A 96 -6.62 6.16 19.43
C THR A 96 -6.71 7.55 20.08
N ARG A 97 -7.05 7.59 21.36
CA ARG A 97 -7.08 8.86 22.11
C ARG A 97 -5.71 9.55 22.12
N ALA A 98 -4.63 8.79 22.30
CA ALA A 98 -3.26 9.32 22.29
C ALA A 98 -2.91 9.93 20.94
N GLU A 99 -3.20 9.23 19.84
CA GLU A 99 -2.96 9.72 18.48
C GLU A 99 -3.71 11.02 18.18
N ARG A 100 -4.98 11.10 18.61
CA ARG A 100 -5.77 12.34 18.45
C ARG A 100 -5.18 13.52 19.22
N MET A 101 -4.67 13.27 20.42
CA MET A 101 -4.04 14.30 21.24
C MET A 101 -2.68 14.74 20.71
N SER A 102 -1.94 13.86 20.01
CA SER A 102 -0.66 14.18 19.38
C SER A 102 -0.79 14.72 17.94
N GLY A 103 -2.00 15.03 17.48
CA GLY A 103 -2.22 15.61 16.16
C GLY A 103 -2.14 14.62 14.99
N VAL A 104 -2.21 13.30 15.27
CA VAL A 104 -2.25 12.30 14.19
C VAL A 104 -3.57 12.38 13.43
N ARG A 105 -3.47 12.39 12.11
CA ARG A 105 -4.59 12.47 11.17
C ARG A 105 -4.45 11.39 10.08
N LEU A 106 -5.54 11.12 9.39
CA LEU A 106 -5.53 10.26 8.20
C LEU A 106 -5.34 11.13 6.95
N ALA A 107 -4.17 11.09 6.32
CA ALA A 107 -3.84 11.92 5.16
C ALA A 107 -4.87 11.85 4.02
N CYS A 108 -5.56 10.70 3.86
CA CYS A 108 -6.61 10.54 2.86
C CYS A 108 -7.93 11.26 3.21
N GLN A 109 -8.13 11.69 4.46
CA GLN A 109 -9.32 12.40 4.91
C GLN A 109 -9.07 13.90 5.06
N VAL A 110 -7.84 14.30 5.33
CA VAL A 110 -7.46 15.70 5.47
C VAL A 110 -7.40 16.36 4.10
N LYS A 111 -8.18 17.43 3.90
CA LYS A 111 -8.11 18.27 2.70
C LYS A 111 -7.12 19.42 2.91
N VAL A 112 -6.28 19.68 1.93
CA VAL A 112 -5.37 20.82 1.92
C VAL A 112 -6.16 22.07 1.56
N LYS A 113 -6.37 22.97 2.52
CA LYS A 113 -7.15 24.19 2.36
C LYS A 113 -6.36 25.47 2.65
N GLN A 114 -5.20 25.32 3.23
CA GLN A 114 -4.28 26.38 3.65
C GLN A 114 -2.88 25.78 3.80
N ASP A 115 -1.90 26.61 4.14
CA ASP A 115 -0.56 26.14 4.47
C ASP A 115 -0.61 25.13 5.63
N MET A 116 0.25 24.11 5.56
CA MET A 116 0.26 23.02 6.53
C MET A 116 1.70 22.69 6.94
N GLU A 117 1.86 22.31 8.21
CA GLU A 117 3.06 21.65 8.68
C GLU A 117 2.72 20.22 9.13
N ILE A 118 3.48 19.24 8.60
CA ILE A 118 3.24 17.83 8.87
C ILE A 118 4.53 17.11 9.22
N LYS A 119 4.42 16.05 10.02
CA LYS A 119 5.52 15.12 10.29
C LYS A 119 5.13 13.72 9.85
N ILE A 120 6.06 13.06 9.18
CA ILE A 120 5.97 11.64 8.82
C ILE A 120 7.20 10.90 9.32
N PRO A 121 7.12 9.57 9.57
CA PRO A 121 8.29 8.76 9.88
C PRO A 121 9.36 8.90 8.79
N GLU A 122 10.62 9.04 9.19
CA GLU A 122 11.75 9.18 8.25
C GLU A 122 11.83 8.01 7.27
N GLU A 123 11.46 6.82 7.69
CA GLU A 123 11.44 5.62 6.85
C GLU A 123 10.57 5.80 5.58
N LEU A 124 9.52 6.61 5.65
CA LEU A 124 8.64 6.90 4.51
C LEU A 124 9.24 7.88 3.50
N LEU A 125 10.28 8.63 3.88
CA LEU A 125 11.02 9.50 2.96
C LEU A 125 11.85 8.70 1.93
N TYR A 126 12.17 7.46 2.24
CA TYR A 126 12.97 6.56 1.40
C TYR A 126 12.13 5.62 0.54
N VAL A 127 10.80 5.67 0.68
CA VAL A 127 9.90 4.90 -0.17
C VAL A 127 9.95 5.43 -1.59
N GLN A 128 10.10 4.51 -2.56
CA GLN A 128 10.25 4.85 -3.98
C GLN A 128 9.09 4.28 -4.80
N GLU A 129 8.91 4.83 -5.99
CA GLU A 129 8.07 4.26 -7.03
C GLU A 129 8.95 3.46 -7.99
N PHE A 130 8.52 2.24 -8.27
CA PHE A 130 9.22 1.31 -9.14
C PHE A 130 8.44 1.09 -10.43
N GLN A 131 9.15 1.13 -11.54
CA GLN A 131 8.70 0.60 -12.82
C GLN A 131 9.30 -0.78 -13.00
N ALA A 132 8.47 -1.75 -13.32
CA ALA A 132 8.87 -3.14 -13.43
C ALA A 132 8.16 -3.82 -14.61
N ARG A 133 8.61 -4.99 -14.98
CA ARG A 133 7.98 -5.87 -15.95
C ARG A 133 7.75 -7.24 -15.34
N VAL A 134 6.65 -7.86 -15.70
CA VAL A 134 6.40 -9.25 -15.32
C VAL A 134 7.41 -10.15 -16.02
N SER A 135 8.23 -10.85 -15.26
CA SER A 135 9.22 -11.81 -15.75
C SER A 135 8.82 -13.27 -15.56
N GLY A 136 7.77 -13.52 -14.78
CA GLY A 136 7.24 -14.87 -14.58
C GLY A 136 5.89 -14.87 -13.87
N VAL A 137 5.06 -15.85 -14.24
CA VAL A 137 3.76 -16.13 -13.62
C VAL A 137 3.67 -17.62 -13.37
N LYS A 138 3.48 -18.02 -12.10
CA LYS A 138 3.34 -19.42 -11.68
C LYS A 138 2.03 -19.63 -10.95
N GLU A 139 1.23 -20.57 -11.38
CA GLU A 139 0.05 -21.02 -10.63
C GLU A 139 0.49 -21.90 -9.47
N LEU A 140 0.20 -21.48 -8.24
CA LEU A 140 0.53 -22.22 -7.03
C LEU A 140 -0.65 -23.12 -6.59
N THR A 141 -1.86 -22.57 -6.66
CA THR A 141 -3.11 -23.29 -6.47
C THR A 141 -4.15 -22.74 -7.45
N ARG A 142 -5.38 -23.29 -7.43
CA ARG A 142 -6.47 -22.80 -8.31
C ARG A 142 -6.81 -21.31 -8.15
N ASP A 143 -6.49 -20.72 -6.97
CA ASP A 143 -6.84 -19.34 -6.63
C ASP A 143 -5.65 -18.51 -6.16
N ILE A 144 -4.42 -19.08 -6.18
CA ILE A 144 -3.20 -18.37 -5.79
C ILE A 144 -2.17 -18.47 -6.91
N LYS A 145 -1.63 -17.30 -7.29
CA LYS A 145 -0.51 -17.17 -8.23
C LYS A 145 0.69 -16.53 -7.54
N GLU A 146 1.88 -16.98 -7.95
CA GLU A 146 3.12 -16.23 -7.76
C GLU A 146 3.37 -15.42 -9.04
N VAL A 147 3.67 -14.15 -8.87
CA VAL A 147 4.05 -13.27 -9.97
C VAL A 147 5.39 -12.63 -9.63
N THR A 148 6.33 -12.71 -10.57
CA THR A 148 7.67 -12.14 -10.46
C THR A 148 7.76 -10.88 -11.30
N PHE A 149 8.17 -9.79 -10.68
CA PHE A 149 8.44 -8.51 -11.30
C PHE A 149 9.94 -8.30 -11.39
N GLU A 150 10.47 -8.11 -12.57
CA GLU A 150 11.83 -7.63 -12.82
C GLU A 150 11.84 -6.11 -12.79
N LEU A 151 12.71 -5.53 -11.96
CA LEU A 151 12.79 -4.09 -11.76
C LEU A 151 13.51 -3.41 -12.92
N ILE A 152 12.94 -2.29 -13.38
CA ILE A 152 13.51 -1.47 -14.47
C ILE A 152 14.08 -0.18 -13.89
N GLU A 153 13.26 0.58 -13.15
CA GLU A 153 13.66 1.86 -12.56
C GLU A 153 12.88 2.14 -11.25
N PRO A 154 13.57 2.28 -10.11
CA PRO A 154 14.95 1.83 -9.87
C PRO A 154 15.11 0.34 -10.17
N ASN A 155 16.33 -0.10 -10.58
CA ASN A 155 16.62 -1.49 -10.93
C ASN A 155 16.92 -2.38 -9.70
N GLU A 156 16.95 -1.81 -8.49
CA GLU A 156 17.14 -2.53 -7.25
C GLU A 156 16.18 -2.04 -6.18
N ILE A 157 15.68 -2.96 -5.34
CA ILE A 157 14.92 -2.68 -4.12
C ILE A 157 15.68 -3.18 -2.90
N SER A 158 15.77 -2.34 -1.87
CA SER A 158 16.26 -2.75 -0.56
C SER A 158 15.08 -2.83 0.39
N HIS A 159 14.77 -4.04 0.86
CA HIS A 159 13.67 -4.27 1.77
C HIS A 159 14.09 -5.17 2.94
N ARG A 160 13.31 -5.13 4.02
CA ARG A 160 13.44 -6.03 5.17
C ARG A 160 12.47 -7.19 5.04
N PRO A 161 12.81 -8.39 5.56
CA PRO A 161 11.89 -9.52 5.53
C PRO A 161 10.56 -9.18 6.21
N GLY A 162 9.43 -9.48 5.52
CA GLY A 162 8.09 -9.20 6.00
C GLY A 162 7.46 -7.92 5.47
N GLN A 163 8.22 -7.04 4.80
CA GLN A 163 7.68 -5.84 4.17
C GLN A 163 6.81 -6.15 2.94
N TYR A 164 6.06 -5.14 2.49
CA TYR A 164 5.14 -5.22 1.37
C TYR A 164 5.33 -4.05 0.39
N VAL A 165 4.80 -4.21 -0.80
CA VAL A 165 4.69 -3.16 -1.82
C VAL A 165 3.22 -2.81 -2.06
N GLN A 166 2.97 -1.62 -2.60
CA GLN A 166 1.64 -1.20 -3.05
C GLN A 166 1.59 -1.16 -4.56
N VAL A 167 0.95 -2.17 -5.16
CA VAL A 167 0.80 -2.29 -6.61
C VAL A 167 -0.33 -1.38 -7.08
N ARG A 168 -0.09 -0.69 -8.18
CA ARG A 168 -1.04 0.20 -8.86
C ARG A 168 -1.83 -0.59 -9.89
N ALA A 169 -3.12 -0.74 -9.66
CA ALA A 169 -4.02 -1.43 -10.56
C ALA A 169 -4.99 -0.42 -11.21
N PRO A 170 -5.31 -0.56 -12.50
CA PRO A 170 -6.36 0.22 -13.12
C PRO A 170 -7.71 -0.14 -12.48
N GLY A 171 -8.47 0.87 -12.11
CA GLY A 171 -9.81 0.75 -11.54
C GLY A 171 -10.83 1.56 -12.34
N PRO A 172 -12.12 1.46 -12.03
CA PRO A 172 -13.18 2.14 -12.78
C PRO A 172 -13.08 3.67 -12.70
N ASP A 173 -12.62 4.21 -11.58
CA ASP A 173 -12.52 5.66 -11.33
C ASP A 173 -11.05 6.15 -11.32
N GLY A 174 -10.12 5.40 -11.94
CA GLY A 174 -8.69 5.71 -11.96
C GLY A 174 -7.82 4.63 -11.31
N ILE A 175 -6.62 4.99 -10.89
CA ILE A 175 -5.66 4.05 -10.32
C ILE A 175 -6.05 3.69 -8.88
N VAL A 176 -6.07 2.40 -8.60
CA VAL A 176 -6.31 1.83 -7.28
C VAL A 176 -5.03 1.14 -6.78
N THR A 177 -4.59 1.45 -5.59
CA THR A 177 -3.43 0.80 -4.96
C THR A 177 -3.87 -0.34 -4.04
N ARG A 178 -3.11 -1.46 -4.04
CA ARG A 178 -3.31 -2.59 -3.13
C ARG A 178 -1.99 -3.10 -2.61
N ALA A 179 -1.98 -3.44 -1.32
CA ALA A 179 -0.81 -3.94 -0.61
C ALA A 179 -0.62 -5.44 -0.81
N TYR A 180 0.61 -5.85 -1.14
CA TYR A 180 1.02 -7.24 -1.28
C TYR A 180 2.38 -7.45 -0.64
N SER A 181 2.48 -8.43 0.24
CA SER A 181 3.74 -8.79 0.90
C SER A 181 4.76 -9.29 -0.11
N ILE A 182 6.02 -8.87 0.05
CA ILE A 182 7.14 -9.35 -0.75
C ILE A 182 7.46 -10.77 -0.32
N SER A 183 7.55 -11.66 -1.29
CA SER A 183 7.85 -13.08 -1.10
C SER A 183 9.28 -13.43 -1.52
N SER A 184 9.90 -12.62 -2.39
CA SER A 184 11.29 -12.79 -2.80
C SER A 184 12.27 -12.59 -1.62
N PRO A 185 13.38 -13.34 -1.59
CA PRO A 185 14.43 -13.13 -0.60
C PRO A 185 15.06 -11.73 -0.70
N VAL A 186 15.52 -11.18 0.42
CA VAL A 186 16.10 -9.82 0.49
C VAL A 186 17.42 -9.66 -0.29
N TYR A 187 18.08 -10.75 -0.64
CA TYR A 187 19.31 -10.73 -1.42
C TYR A 187 19.07 -10.71 -2.93
N GLU A 188 17.86 -11.00 -3.37
CA GLU A 188 17.42 -10.86 -4.77
C GLU A 188 16.88 -9.43 -4.98
N LYS A 189 17.78 -8.47 -5.16
CA LYS A 189 17.44 -7.06 -5.17
C LYS A 189 16.79 -6.54 -6.44
N ASN A 190 16.98 -7.24 -7.56
CA ASN A 190 16.49 -6.84 -8.88
C ASN A 190 15.11 -7.38 -9.22
N ILE A 191 14.52 -8.17 -8.32
CA ILE A 191 13.17 -8.72 -8.50
C ILE A 191 12.29 -8.51 -7.26
N VAL A 192 10.98 -8.49 -7.49
CA VAL A 192 9.96 -8.57 -6.46
C VAL A 192 9.00 -9.70 -6.82
N GLN A 193 8.91 -10.71 -5.95
CA GLN A 193 7.90 -11.77 -6.07
C GLN A 193 6.73 -11.51 -5.13
N LEU A 194 5.53 -11.74 -5.63
CA LEU A 194 4.28 -11.63 -4.87
C LEU A 194 3.51 -12.94 -4.95
N VAL A 195 2.94 -13.35 -3.83
CA VAL A 195 2.00 -14.50 -3.77
C VAL A 195 0.61 -13.94 -3.53
N VAL A 196 -0.25 -14.03 -4.53
CA VAL A 196 -1.53 -13.31 -4.55
C VAL A 196 -2.69 -14.28 -4.70
N ARG A 197 -3.63 -14.24 -3.74
CA ARG A 197 -4.91 -14.94 -3.85
C ARG A 197 -5.91 -14.09 -4.64
N LEU A 198 -6.61 -14.72 -5.57
CA LEU A 198 -7.73 -14.12 -6.26
C LEU A 198 -8.90 -13.89 -5.31
N VAL A 199 -9.27 -12.64 -5.12
CA VAL A 199 -10.46 -12.24 -4.36
C VAL A 199 -11.58 -11.98 -5.35
N PRO A 200 -12.72 -12.67 -5.27
CA PRO A 200 -13.86 -12.42 -6.15
C PRO A 200 -14.28 -10.93 -6.11
N GLY A 201 -14.32 -10.28 -7.28
CA GLY A 201 -14.62 -8.85 -7.39
C GLY A 201 -13.49 -7.90 -6.91
N GLY A 202 -12.35 -8.44 -6.48
CA GLY A 202 -11.23 -7.64 -6.02
C GLY A 202 -10.43 -7.03 -7.18
N ILE A 203 -10.39 -5.70 -7.31
CA ILE A 203 -9.72 -4.99 -8.42
C ILE A 203 -8.23 -5.39 -8.51
N GLY A 204 -7.48 -5.26 -7.41
CA GLY A 204 -6.03 -5.49 -7.42
C GLY A 204 -5.66 -6.95 -7.64
N SER A 205 -6.35 -7.90 -6.98
CA SER A 205 -6.08 -9.33 -7.17
C SER A 205 -6.43 -9.80 -8.58
N THR A 206 -7.56 -9.31 -9.15
CA THR A 206 -7.95 -9.59 -10.53
C THR A 206 -6.94 -9.01 -11.52
N TYR A 207 -6.49 -7.78 -11.29
CA TYR A 207 -5.42 -7.18 -12.11
C TYR A 207 -4.16 -8.06 -12.12
N ILE A 208 -3.64 -8.45 -10.95
CA ILE A 208 -2.42 -9.27 -10.85
C ILE A 208 -2.62 -10.66 -11.47
N HIS A 209 -3.79 -11.28 -11.28
CA HIS A 209 -4.08 -12.59 -11.88
C HIS A 209 -4.19 -12.58 -13.39
N ASN A 210 -4.49 -11.44 -14.02
CA ASN A 210 -4.57 -11.26 -15.46
C ASN A 210 -3.24 -10.87 -16.12
N LEU A 211 -2.22 -10.51 -15.32
CA LEU A 211 -0.90 -10.17 -15.84
C LEU A 211 -0.25 -11.36 -16.56
N LYS A 212 0.48 -11.02 -17.61
CA LYS A 212 1.28 -11.94 -18.43
C LYS A 212 2.73 -11.50 -18.44
N GLU A 213 3.63 -12.43 -18.76
CA GLU A 213 5.03 -12.10 -18.96
C GLU A 213 5.20 -11.00 -20.02
N GLY A 214 6.02 -10.02 -19.70
CA GLY A 214 6.25 -8.83 -20.51
C GLY A 214 5.36 -7.62 -20.12
N ASP A 215 4.26 -7.79 -19.38
CA ASP A 215 3.38 -6.69 -19.01
C ASP A 215 4.09 -5.69 -18.09
N PRO A 216 3.89 -4.38 -18.31
CA PRO A 216 4.42 -3.35 -17.43
C PRO A 216 3.61 -3.27 -16.13
N VAL A 217 4.31 -3.09 -15.02
CA VAL A 217 3.71 -2.92 -13.68
C VAL A 217 4.41 -1.79 -12.96
N SER A 218 3.65 -0.98 -12.22
CA SER A 218 4.21 0.01 -11.31
C SER A 218 3.72 -0.23 -9.88
N PHE A 219 4.61 0.01 -8.93
CA PHE A 219 4.29 -0.10 -7.51
C PHE A 219 5.17 0.85 -6.68
N THR A 220 4.77 1.08 -5.44
CA THR A 220 5.56 1.83 -4.47
C THR A 220 5.95 0.94 -3.31
N GLY A 221 7.07 1.26 -2.64
CA GLY A 221 7.55 0.50 -1.49
C GLY A 221 9.01 0.76 -1.16
N PRO A 222 9.58 -0.02 -0.23
CA PRO A 222 8.90 -1.01 0.63
C PRO A 222 8.19 -0.36 1.82
N TYR A 223 7.14 -1.02 2.34
CA TYR A 223 6.39 -0.58 3.51
C TYR A 223 6.26 -1.71 4.54
N GLY A 224 5.89 -1.35 5.76
CA GLY A 224 5.45 -2.27 6.80
C GLY A 224 6.43 -2.49 7.92
N GLU A 225 5.85 -2.88 9.07
CA GLU A 225 6.55 -3.08 10.34
C GLU A 225 6.58 -4.56 10.78
N PHE A 226 5.97 -5.45 10.00
CA PHE A 226 6.11 -6.89 10.23
C PHE A 226 7.55 -7.26 9.91
N ARG A 227 8.34 -7.55 10.95
CA ARG A 227 9.79 -7.70 10.84
C ARG A 227 10.24 -9.00 11.47
N LEU A 228 11.28 -9.58 10.89
CA LEU A 228 12.04 -10.60 11.55
C LEU A 228 12.73 -10.00 12.80
N ASN A 229 12.62 -10.67 13.94
CA ASN A 229 13.45 -10.33 15.10
C ASN A 229 14.91 -10.62 14.76
N GLU A 230 15.79 -9.63 14.91
CA GLU A 230 17.21 -9.74 14.55
C GLU A 230 18.09 -10.34 15.65
N ASP A 231 17.54 -10.63 16.83
CA ASP A 231 18.25 -11.28 17.91
C ASP A 231 18.61 -12.74 17.51
N PRO A 232 19.90 -13.11 17.39
CA PRO A 232 20.31 -14.44 16.94
C PRO A 232 19.95 -15.55 17.93
N GLU A 233 19.74 -15.25 19.19
CA GLU A 233 19.42 -16.22 20.25
C GLU A 233 17.92 -16.62 20.24
N VAL A 234 17.08 -15.89 19.48
CA VAL A 234 15.64 -16.15 19.46
C VAL A 234 15.28 -17.15 18.37
N GLU A 235 14.63 -18.24 18.75
CA GLU A 235 14.03 -19.18 17.79
C GLU A 235 12.89 -18.54 17.02
N ASN A 236 12.69 -18.97 15.75
CA ASN A 236 11.61 -18.48 14.91
C ASN A 236 10.56 -19.55 14.74
N VAL A 237 9.32 -19.21 15.07
CA VAL A 237 8.15 -20.03 14.76
C VAL A 237 7.34 -19.31 13.68
N CYS A 238 7.41 -19.83 12.47
CA CYS A 238 6.73 -19.30 11.29
C CYS A 238 5.41 -20.05 11.10
N VAL A 239 4.29 -19.35 11.22
CA VAL A 239 2.95 -19.92 11.00
C VAL A 239 2.29 -19.14 9.86
N GLY A 240 1.92 -19.82 8.79
CA GLY A 240 1.31 -19.17 7.63
C GLY A 240 0.42 -20.12 6.83
N GLY A 241 -0.35 -19.54 5.90
CA GLY A 241 -1.20 -20.33 5.01
C GLY A 241 -1.71 -19.52 3.83
N GLY A 242 -1.85 -20.17 2.68
CA GLY A 242 -2.26 -19.50 1.46
C GLY A 242 -1.35 -18.33 1.11
N ALA A 243 -1.90 -17.18 0.66
CA ALA A 243 -1.11 -16.00 0.33
C ALA A 243 -0.33 -15.41 1.52
N GLY A 244 -0.69 -15.76 2.77
CA GLY A 244 0.08 -15.39 3.97
C GLY A 244 1.47 -16.04 4.04
N MET A 245 1.75 -17.01 3.18
CA MET A 245 3.09 -17.58 3.03
C MET A 245 4.09 -16.62 2.36
N ALA A 246 3.63 -15.56 1.70
CA ALA A 246 4.52 -14.60 1.03
C ALA A 246 5.57 -14.01 2.01
N PRO A 247 5.18 -13.27 3.07
CA PRO A 247 6.17 -12.72 4.00
C PRO A 247 6.93 -13.80 4.76
N ILE A 248 6.31 -14.94 5.05
CA ILE A 248 6.93 -16.07 5.74
C ILE A 248 8.08 -16.65 4.91
N ARG A 249 7.86 -16.85 3.61
CA ARG A 249 8.91 -17.30 2.69
C ARG A 249 10.10 -16.36 2.69
N CYS A 250 9.87 -15.07 2.55
CA CYS A 250 10.94 -14.07 2.60
C CYS A 250 11.72 -14.12 3.92
N ILE A 251 11.03 -14.26 5.06
CA ILE A 251 11.63 -14.38 6.40
C ILE A 251 12.50 -15.63 6.49
N ILE A 252 11.97 -16.82 6.11
CA ILE A 252 12.69 -18.09 6.18
C ILE A 252 14.00 -18.02 5.37
N TYR A 253 13.93 -17.60 4.11
CA TYR A 253 15.13 -17.50 3.27
C TYR A 253 16.13 -16.46 3.82
N SER A 254 15.66 -15.40 4.46
CA SER A 254 16.53 -14.39 5.08
C SER A 254 17.21 -14.92 6.33
N ILE A 255 16.54 -15.75 7.15
CA ILE A 255 17.13 -16.43 8.32
C ILE A 255 18.32 -17.28 7.86
N PHE A 256 18.10 -18.17 6.89
CA PHE A 256 19.12 -19.11 6.44
C PHE A 256 20.22 -18.46 5.60
N HIS A 257 19.96 -17.31 5.03
CA HIS A 257 21.00 -16.53 4.35
C HIS A 257 21.94 -15.79 5.34
N ARG A 258 21.39 -15.28 6.44
CA ARG A 258 22.14 -14.42 7.38
C ARG A 258 22.57 -15.14 8.67
N TRP A 259 21.73 -16.05 9.17
CA TRP A 259 21.87 -16.67 10.49
C TRP A 259 21.64 -18.18 10.41
N LEU A 260 22.60 -18.88 9.83
CA LEU A 260 22.52 -20.31 9.56
C LEU A 260 22.30 -21.19 10.80
N GLU A 261 22.75 -20.75 11.98
CA GLU A 261 22.61 -21.51 13.24
C GLU A 261 21.26 -21.32 13.93
N ARG A 262 20.46 -20.36 13.45
CA ARG A 262 19.19 -20.01 14.07
C ARG A 262 18.09 -21.02 13.75
N SER A 263 17.43 -21.57 14.79
CA SER A 263 16.32 -22.49 14.61
C SER A 263 15.10 -21.80 13.99
N CYS A 264 14.48 -22.49 13.05
CA CYS A 264 13.27 -22.04 12.38
C CYS A 264 12.27 -23.18 12.19
N TRP A 265 11.07 -23.00 12.73
CA TRP A 265 9.95 -23.93 12.60
C TRP A 265 8.92 -23.37 11.64
N LEU A 266 8.49 -24.18 10.67
CA LEU A 266 7.44 -23.79 9.72
C LEU A 266 6.19 -24.63 9.93
N PHE A 267 5.07 -23.95 10.19
CA PHE A 267 3.74 -24.53 10.21
C PHE A 267 2.92 -23.94 9.06
N PHE A 268 2.70 -24.78 8.04
CA PHE A 268 1.93 -24.40 6.87
C PHE A 268 0.48 -24.86 6.99
N GLY A 269 -0.44 -23.92 7.31
CA GLY A 269 -1.87 -24.19 7.38
C GLY A 269 -2.53 -24.21 6.00
N CYS A 270 -3.25 -25.26 5.67
CA CYS A 270 -3.99 -25.39 4.42
C CYS A 270 -5.32 -26.14 4.63
N ARG A 271 -6.26 -26.04 3.68
CA ARG A 271 -7.54 -26.77 3.74
C ARG A 271 -7.37 -28.22 3.27
N THR A 272 -6.60 -28.39 2.22
CA THR A 272 -6.31 -29.71 1.62
C THR A 272 -4.83 -29.77 1.21
N THR A 273 -4.32 -30.97 0.99
CA THR A 273 -2.95 -31.16 0.50
C THR A 273 -2.68 -30.50 -0.87
N LYS A 274 -3.72 -30.27 -1.67
CA LYS A 274 -3.63 -29.58 -2.95
C LYS A 274 -3.38 -28.06 -2.79
N ASP A 275 -3.58 -27.54 -1.61
CA ASP A 275 -3.36 -26.12 -1.31
C ASP A 275 -1.94 -25.86 -0.75
N ILE A 276 -1.10 -26.90 -0.61
CA ILE A 276 0.30 -26.78 -0.22
C ILE A 276 1.14 -26.48 -1.46
N PHE A 277 1.98 -25.46 -1.36
CA PHE A 277 2.94 -25.08 -2.40
C PHE A 277 4.32 -24.81 -1.80
N TYR A 278 5.36 -24.80 -2.61
CA TYR A 278 6.77 -24.72 -2.23
C TYR A 278 7.28 -25.90 -1.38
N MET A 279 6.56 -27.03 -1.38
CA MET A 279 6.95 -28.18 -0.55
C MET A 279 8.35 -28.67 -0.87
N GLU A 280 8.66 -28.85 -2.15
CA GLU A 280 10.00 -29.25 -2.63
C GLU A 280 11.09 -28.28 -2.15
N ASN A 281 10.83 -26.97 -2.21
CA ASN A 281 11.77 -25.95 -1.75
C ASN A 281 12.04 -26.05 -0.24
N TYR A 282 10.99 -26.29 0.57
CA TYR A 282 11.15 -26.42 2.03
C TYR A 282 11.80 -27.76 2.40
N GLU A 283 11.52 -28.84 1.68
CA GLU A 283 12.20 -30.12 1.85
C GLU A 283 13.70 -30.02 1.52
N GLU A 284 14.07 -29.35 0.44
CA GLU A 284 15.46 -29.07 0.10
C GLU A 284 16.15 -28.25 1.20
N LEU A 285 15.45 -27.21 1.71
CA LEU A 285 15.98 -26.38 2.78
C LEU A 285 16.19 -27.19 4.06
N SER A 286 15.25 -28.09 4.41
CA SER A 286 15.34 -28.99 5.56
C SER A 286 16.49 -30.00 5.45
N LYS A 287 16.77 -30.49 4.23
CA LYS A 287 17.92 -31.39 3.98
C LYS A 287 19.25 -30.64 4.13
N LYS A 288 19.27 -29.35 3.74
CA LYS A 288 20.46 -28.52 3.77
C LYS A 288 20.76 -27.93 5.16
N HIS A 289 19.71 -27.70 5.95
CA HIS A 289 19.79 -27.04 7.25
C HIS A 289 19.02 -27.83 8.31
N THR A 290 19.76 -28.49 9.21
CA THR A 290 19.18 -29.35 10.27
C THR A 290 18.37 -28.58 11.33
N ASN A 291 18.57 -27.28 11.39
CA ASN A 291 17.86 -26.33 12.24
C ASN A 291 16.57 -25.73 11.59
N PHE A 292 16.20 -26.16 10.37
CA PHE A 292 14.89 -25.91 9.76
C PHE A 292 14.00 -27.15 9.94
N LYS A 293 12.79 -26.94 10.46
CA LYS A 293 11.84 -28.00 10.81
C LYS A 293 10.44 -27.66 10.37
#